data_1801d44871767c7400288a650091d570
#
_entry.id   1801d44871767c7400288a650091d570
#
_cell.length_a   1.000
_cell.length_b   1.000
_cell.length_c   1.000
_cell.angle_alpha   90.00
_cell.angle_beta   90.00
_cell.angle_gamma   90.00
#
_symmetry.space_group_name_H-M   'P 1'
#
loop_
_entity.id
_entity.type
_entity.pdbx_description
1 polymer ?
#
loop_
_entity_poly.entity_id
_entity_poly.type
_entity_poly.pdbx_seq_one_letter_code
_entity_poly.pdbx_strand_id
1 'polypeptide(L)'
;MASLEGVDDHLKLLRFRAVAQPFGTYTQPLRLENPARVELPKLEILCSSSLDQVQEMIASDNPLFRGLAGPRWRFVELPTGHWPMFSRPEDLAKLLLELPSVAPGR
;
A
#
# COMPACT_ATOMS: atom_id res chain seq x y z
N MET A 1 4.13 -7.30 13.73
CA MET A 1 4.52 -5.89 13.91
C MET A 1 5.13 -5.38 12.60
N ALA A 2 4.78 -4.17 12.20
CA ALA A 2 5.33 -3.57 11.00
C ALA A 2 6.84 -3.29 11.16
N SER A 3 7.60 -3.46 10.09
CA SER A 3 9.03 -3.18 10.07
C SER A 3 9.29 -1.69 10.29
N LEU A 4 10.32 -1.36 11.08
CA LEU A 4 10.77 0.01 11.29
C LEU A 4 11.97 0.37 10.43
N GLU A 5 12.27 -0.44 9.43
CA GLU A 5 13.35 -0.18 8.48
C GLU A 5 13.17 1.18 7.81
N GLY A 6 14.22 1.97 7.76
CA GLY A 6 14.23 3.27 7.09
C GLY A 6 13.70 4.42 7.94
N VAL A 7 13.33 4.20 9.20
CA VAL A 7 12.76 5.23 10.05
C VAL A 7 13.62 5.59 11.26
N ASP A 8 14.90 5.25 11.21
CA ASP A 8 15.81 5.44 12.35
C ASP A 8 15.82 6.88 12.87
N ASP A 9 15.80 7.86 11.97
CA ASP A 9 15.77 9.28 12.33
C ASP A 9 14.46 9.71 12.98
N HIS A 10 13.42 8.89 12.88
CA HIS A 10 12.09 9.19 13.39
C HIS A 10 11.68 8.30 14.58
N LEU A 11 12.54 7.40 15.03
CA LEU A 11 12.19 6.46 16.11
C LEU A 11 11.75 7.15 17.38
N LYS A 12 12.42 8.25 17.74
CA LYS A 12 12.08 9.00 18.96
C LYS A 12 10.66 9.58 18.85
N LEU A 13 10.31 10.14 17.70
CA LEU A 13 8.98 10.68 17.44
C LEU A 13 7.93 9.58 17.46
N LEU A 14 8.21 8.46 16.81
CA LEU A 14 7.31 7.31 16.80
C LEU A 14 7.03 6.77 18.18
N ARG A 15 8.07 6.61 19.00
CA ARG A 15 7.92 6.15 20.39
C ARG A 15 7.08 7.10 21.22
N PHE A 16 7.24 8.39 21.01
CA PHE A 16 6.51 9.42 21.75
C PHE A 16 5.05 9.52 21.31
N ARG A 17 4.77 9.35 20.01
CA ARG A 17 3.45 9.55 19.42
C ARG A 17 2.63 8.28 19.26
N ALA A 18 3.26 7.13 19.29
CA ALA A 18 2.55 5.87 19.07
C ALA A 18 1.56 5.58 20.19
N VAL A 19 0.36 5.15 19.79
CA VAL A 19 -0.70 4.73 20.72
C VAL A 19 -1.20 3.36 20.32
N ALA A 20 -1.80 2.66 21.29
CA ALA A 20 -2.38 1.34 21.04
C ALA A 20 -3.59 1.47 20.12
N GLN A 21 -3.69 0.55 19.15
CA GLN A 21 -4.83 0.46 18.25
C GLN A 21 -5.92 -0.40 18.87
N PRO A 22 -7.22 -0.01 18.79
CA PRO A 22 -8.29 -0.85 19.28
C PRO A 22 -8.27 -2.23 18.62
N PHE A 23 -8.40 -3.29 19.43
CA PHE A 23 -8.30 -4.66 18.95
C PHE A 23 -9.36 -5.00 17.89
N GLY A 24 -10.55 -4.39 17.99
CA GLY A 24 -11.63 -4.60 17.02
C GLY A 24 -11.24 -4.28 15.57
N THR A 25 -10.24 -3.41 15.36
CA THR A 25 -9.78 -3.09 14.01
C THR A 25 -9.12 -4.28 13.31
N TYR A 26 -8.68 -5.29 14.07
CA TYR A 26 -8.14 -6.54 13.53
C TYR A 26 -9.18 -7.64 13.40
N THR A 27 -10.22 -7.61 14.23
CA THR A 27 -11.15 -8.74 14.37
C THR A 27 -12.50 -8.51 13.71
N GLN A 28 -12.95 -7.27 13.59
CA GLN A 28 -14.24 -6.97 12.99
C GLN A 28 -14.12 -6.98 11.46
N PRO A 29 -14.95 -7.78 10.77
CA PRO A 29 -14.92 -7.80 9.32
C PRO A 29 -15.45 -6.49 8.73
N LEU A 30 -14.81 -6.04 7.65
CA LEU A 30 -15.27 -4.92 6.87
C LEU A 30 -16.08 -5.43 5.68
N ARG A 31 -17.26 -4.86 5.46
CA ARG A 31 -18.10 -5.19 4.32
C ARG A 31 -18.01 -4.10 3.28
N LEU A 32 -17.61 -4.48 2.07
CA LEU A 32 -17.53 -3.55 0.92
C LEU A 32 -18.77 -3.75 0.06
N GLU A 33 -19.68 -2.78 0.08
CA GLU A 33 -21.01 -2.94 -0.52
C GLU A 33 -21.17 -2.24 -1.87
N ASN A 34 -20.32 -1.26 -2.18
CA ASN A 34 -20.42 -0.56 -3.46
C ASN A 34 -19.61 -1.27 -4.55
N PRO A 35 -20.24 -1.95 -5.51
CA PRO A 35 -19.51 -2.66 -6.57
C PRO A 35 -18.76 -1.73 -7.52
N ALA A 36 -19.12 -0.45 -7.60
CA ALA A 36 -18.45 0.51 -8.46
C ALA A 36 -16.98 0.72 -8.09
N ARG A 37 -16.57 0.32 -6.87
CA ARG A 37 -15.17 0.42 -6.44
C ARG A 37 -14.19 -0.33 -7.33
N VAL A 38 -14.63 -1.40 -8.00
CA VAL A 38 -13.76 -2.19 -8.87
C VAL A 38 -13.39 -1.47 -10.15
N GLU A 39 -14.16 -0.45 -10.53
CA GLU A 39 -13.91 0.36 -11.72
C GLU A 39 -12.91 1.50 -11.46
N LEU A 40 -12.62 1.79 -10.21
CA LEU A 40 -11.68 2.86 -9.88
C LEU A 40 -10.24 2.45 -10.22
N PRO A 41 -9.45 3.37 -10.82
CA PRO A 41 -8.03 3.11 -11.01
C PRO A 41 -7.33 3.02 -9.66
N LYS A 42 -6.37 2.10 -9.58
CA LYS A 42 -5.67 1.81 -8.33
C LYS A 42 -4.16 1.83 -8.55
N LEU A 43 -3.44 2.34 -7.58
CA LEU A 43 -1.98 2.36 -7.58
C LEU A 43 -1.48 1.57 -6.38
N GLU A 44 -0.72 0.53 -6.64
CA GLU A 44 -0.02 -0.23 -5.60
C GLU A 44 1.44 0.22 -5.55
N ILE A 45 1.85 0.77 -4.42
CA ILE A 45 3.23 1.20 -4.19
C ILE A 45 3.93 0.13 -3.37
N LEU A 46 4.88 -0.56 -4.01
CA LEU A 46 5.60 -1.68 -3.40
C LEU A 46 6.86 -1.19 -2.71
N CYS A 47 6.88 -1.25 -1.39
CA CYS A 47 8.00 -0.75 -0.59
C CYS A 47 8.95 -1.86 -0.17
N SER A 48 8.44 -2.96 0.35
CA SER A 48 9.24 -4.07 0.86
C SER A 48 9.19 -5.32 -0.01
N SER A 49 8.35 -5.32 -1.05
CA SER A 49 8.23 -6.41 -2.01
C SER A 49 8.62 -5.92 -3.40
N SER A 50 9.18 -6.80 -4.22
CA SER A 50 9.47 -6.47 -5.61
C SER A 50 8.24 -6.70 -6.49
N LEU A 51 8.20 -6.03 -7.63
CA LEU A 51 7.14 -6.25 -8.63
C LEU A 51 7.11 -7.71 -9.09
N ASP A 52 8.28 -8.29 -9.32
CA ASP A 52 8.37 -9.70 -9.76
C ASP A 52 7.76 -10.65 -8.73
N GLN A 53 8.02 -10.43 -7.44
CA GLN A 53 7.44 -11.24 -6.38
C GLN A 53 5.91 -11.14 -6.36
N VAL A 54 5.37 -9.93 -6.48
CA VAL A 54 3.92 -9.72 -6.49
C VAL A 54 3.28 -10.35 -7.72
N GLN A 55 3.88 -10.17 -8.89
CA GLN A 55 3.37 -10.76 -10.13
C GLN A 55 3.38 -12.28 -10.09
N GLU A 56 4.41 -12.87 -9.49
CA GLU A 56 4.48 -14.31 -9.29
C GLU A 56 3.35 -14.81 -8.38
N MET A 57 3.09 -14.10 -7.30
CA MET A 57 2.00 -14.45 -6.38
C MET A 57 0.63 -14.32 -7.04
N ILE A 58 0.43 -13.32 -7.88
CA ILE A 58 -0.80 -13.18 -8.67
C ILE A 58 -0.94 -14.34 -9.65
N ALA A 59 0.13 -14.67 -10.37
CA ALA A 59 0.13 -15.74 -11.38
C ALA A 59 -0.10 -17.13 -10.76
N SER A 60 0.33 -17.34 -9.52
CA SER A 60 0.12 -18.59 -8.80
C SER A 60 -1.30 -18.73 -8.21
N ASP A 61 -2.17 -17.76 -8.45
CA ASP A 61 -3.54 -17.71 -7.93
C ASP A 61 -3.61 -17.75 -6.40
N ASN A 62 -2.67 -17.07 -5.75
CA ASN A 62 -2.67 -16.95 -4.30
C ASN A 62 -3.89 -16.10 -3.86
N PRO A 63 -4.77 -16.63 -2.97
CA PRO A 63 -5.98 -15.92 -2.56
C PRO A 63 -5.74 -14.53 -1.98
N LEU A 64 -4.60 -14.30 -1.33
CA LEU A 64 -4.26 -13.01 -0.74
C LEU A 64 -4.00 -11.94 -1.81
N PHE A 65 -3.67 -12.35 -3.03
CA PHE A 65 -3.30 -11.45 -4.12
C PHE A 65 -4.32 -11.36 -5.24
N ARG A 66 -5.44 -12.07 -5.14
CA ARG A 66 -6.49 -12.07 -6.18
C ARG A 66 -7.04 -10.68 -6.45
N GLY A 67 -7.19 -9.87 -5.42
CA GLY A 67 -7.69 -8.51 -5.55
C GLY A 67 -6.80 -7.59 -6.37
N LEU A 68 -5.53 -7.96 -6.57
CA LEU A 68 -4.54 -7.19 -7.33
C LEU A 68 -4.47 -7.58 -8.80
N ALA A 69 -5.24 -8.58 -9.24
CA ALA A 69 -5.14 -9.15 -10.57
C ALA A 69 -5.96 -8.42 -11.63
N GLY A 70 -6.65 -7.35 -11.28
CA GLY A 70 -7.54 -6.63 -12.20
C GLY A 70 -6.79 -5.66 -13.11
N PRO A 71 -7.42 -5.26 -14.24
CA PRO A 71 -6.80 -4.34 -15.22
C PRO A 71 -6.69 -2.89 -14.72
N ARG A 72 -7.34 -2.57 -13.61
CA ARG A 72 -7.33 -1.22 -13.04
C ARG A 72 -6.15 -0.95 -12.12
N TRP A 73 -5.29 -1.94 -11.89
CA TRP A 73 -4.14 -1.82 -11.02
C TRP A 73 -2.89 -1.39 -11.79
N ARG A 74 -2.19 -0.39 -11.25
CA ARG A 74 -0.85 -0.01 -11.66
C ARG A 74 0.09 -0.27 -10.49
N PHE A 75 1.27 -0.83 -10.77
CA PHE A 75 2.27 -1.16 -9.76
C PHE A 75 3.50 -0.28 -9.94
N VAL A 76 3.99 0.27 -8.83
CA VAL A 76 5.22 1.07 -8.80
C VAL A 76 6.07 0.59 -7.63
N GLU A 77 7.36 0.38 -7.88
CA GLU A 77 8.29 0.06 -6.80
C GLU A 77 8.86 1.35 -6.19
N LEU A 78 8.84 1.42 -4.86
CA LEU A 78 9.50 2.43 -4.07
C LEU A 78 10.29 1.72 -2.97
N PRO A 79 11.47 1.14 -3.30
CA PRO A 79 12.21 0.30 -2.36
C PRO A 79 12.58 1.04 -1.09
N THR A 80 11.96 0.64 0.03
CA THR A 80 12.18 1.18 1.35
C THR A 80 11.52 0.24 2.36
N GLY A 81 11.45 0.65 3.62
CA GLY A 81 10.73 -0.10 4.65
C GLY A 81 9.22 0.13 4.58
N HIS A 82 8.53 -0.36 5.60
CA HIS A 82 7.06 -0.33 5.69
C HIS A 82 6.49 1.09 5.85
N TRP A 83 7.34 2.07 6.17
CA TRP A 83 6.91 3.44 6.49
C TRP A 83 7.52 4.46 5.52
N PRO A 84 7.13 4.44 4.22
CA PRO A 84 7.68 5.35 3.21
C PRO A 84 7.42 6.82 3.51
N MET A 85 6.36 7.14 4.27
CA MET A 85 6.06 8.50 4.69
C MET A 85 7.16 9.08 5.60
N PHE A 86 7.97 8.23 6.22
CA PHE A 86 9.11 8.66 7.02
C PHE A 86 10.44 8.52 6.27
N SER A 87 10.62 7.42 5.53
CA SER A 87 11.90 7.10 4.89
C SER A 87 12.06 7.77 3.52
N ARG A 88 10.98 7.92 2.77
CA ARG A 88 11.01 8.51 1.41
C ARG A 88 9.79 9.39 1.16
N PRO A 89 9.58 10.48 1.96
CA PRO A 89 8.37 11.28 1.89
C PRO A 89 8.20 12.02 0.56
N GLU A 90 9.27 12.53 -0.04
CA GLU A 90 9.18 13.26 -1.30
C GLU A 90 8.81 12.35 -2.47
N ASP A 91 9.42 11.17 -2.54
CA ASP A 91 9.12 10.21 -3.60
C ASP A 91 7.70 9.68 -3.47
N LEU A 92 7.27 9.41 -2.24
CA LEU A 92 5.90 9.00 -1.98
C LEU A 92 4.90 10.08 -2.42
N ALA A 93 5.17 11.35 -2.08
CA ALA A 93 4.32 12.46 -2.47
C ALA A 93 4.20 12.59 -3.99
N LYS A 94 5.28 12.40 -4.73
CA LYS A 94 5.27 12.43 -6.20
C LYS A 94 4.38 11.33 -6.76
N LEU A 95 4.47 10.12 -6.22
CA LEU A 95 3.64 9.01 -6.65
C LEU A 95 2.16 9.26 -6.38
N LEU A 96 1.83 9.81 -5.22
CA LEU A 96 0.44 10.15 -4.89
C LEU A 96 -0.14 11.23 -5.81
N LEU A 97 0.69 12.18 -6.22
CA LEU A 97 0.27 13.22 -7.18
C LEU A 97 0.03 12.69 -8.58
N GLU A 98 0.61 11.56 -8.94
CA GLU A 98 0.36 10.91 -10.23
C GLU A 98 -1.00 10.21 -10.29
N LEU A 99 -1.60 9.90 -9.14
CA LEU A 99 -2.83 9.11 -9.08
C LEU A 99 -3.97 9.69 -9.90
N PRO A 100 -4.22 11.02 -9.91
CA PRO A 100 -5.27 11.58 -10.75
C PRO A 100 -5.06 11.33 -12.26
N SER A 101 -3.81 11.25 -12.72
CA SER A 101 -3.52 11.03 -14.13
C SER A 101 -3.74 9.61 -14.60
N VAL A 102 -3.88 8.64 -13.68
CA VAL A 102 -4.22 7.25 -14.01
C VAL A 102 -5.72 7.02 -14.02
N ALA A 103 -6.52 8.02 -13.65
CA ALA A 103 -7.97 7.91 -13.63
C ALA A 103 -8.53 7.79 -15.07
N PRO A 104 -9.37 6.79 -15.34
CA PRO A 104 -9.97 6.64 -16.66
C PRO A 104 -11.00 7.73 -16.94
N GLY A 105 -11.20 8.06 -18.21
CA GLY A 105 -12.26 8.97 -18.64
C GLY A 105 -12.04 10.43 -18.34
N ARG A 106 -10.82 10.79 -18.07
CA ARG A 106 -10.44 12.19 -17.87
C ARG A 106 -9.71 12.73 -19.07
#